data_12fb4c3a7974baf341850cc2def1aaa2
#
_entry.id   12fb4c3a7974baf341850cc2def1aaa2
#
_cell.length_a   1.000
_cell.length_b   1.000
_cell.length_c   1.000
_cell.angle_alpha   90.00
_cell.angle_beta   90.00
_cell.angle_gamma   90.00
#
_symmetry.space_group_name_H-M   'P 1'
#
loop_
_entity.id
_entity.type
_entity.pdbx_description
1 polymer ?
#
loop_
_entity_poly.entity_id
_entity_poly.type
_entity_poly.pdbx_seq_one_letter_code
_entity_poly.pdbx_strand_id
1 'polypeptide(L)'
;MKNKYDIIVVGGGFAGAAAAISAGRLGKSVLLIEKYNCMGGAACYDLVNPFMPYATTDPESGERIDLSCGLFTEIVDRLRQLGGARNEKRSLPFNEEVLKYLFNTMALESGVELLYQTYVTGVRKEGERIKSVMISNVSGNSEIEADCFIDATGDANLSVMAGCPYRLGRESDNLCQPMTLCFRLAGVKGYDADLKARINSLYSEYQASGKIKNPRENVLIFKTLVGDILHFNTTRVVKLDPTNAEDVTKAEIIAREQVFEMYNFLRENFDEFKDSTLISTGIQIGVRESRMIDGEYTLTKEDLLSCARFDDSIAVCNYDIDIHSPDGSGTSHYYFPHGEYYTIPYRCLIPKNVENLLVAGRCVSADHDAQASLRIMPTCATLGEAAGIAASLALNGNVRSVDTSVLRKILKEKGAKVD
;
A
#
# COMPACT_ATOMS: atom_id res chain seq x y z
N MET A 1 -8.91 -8.81 25.64
CA MET A 1 -9.68 -8.43 24.46
C MET A 1 -11.10 -8.11 24.89
N LYS A 2 -11.66 -7.00 24.42
CA LYS A 2 -13.04 -6.59 24.71
C LYS A 2 -14.00 -7.25 23.71
N ASN A 3 -15.30 -7.32 24.07
CA ASN A 3 -16.31 -7.81 23.13
C ASN A 3 -16.84 -6.68 22.22
N LYS A 4 -16.59 -5.42 22.58
CA LYS A 4 -16.99 -4.25 21.81
C LYS A 4 -15.91 -3.16 21.85
N TYR A 5 -15.70 -2.51 20.71
CA TYR A 5 -14.78 -1.39 20.51
C TYR A 5 -15.51 -0.17 19.94
N ASP A 6 -14.91 1.02 20.04
CA ASP A 6 -15.39 2.17 19.29
C ASP A 6 -15.10 1.96 17.79
N ILE A 7 -13.88 1.47 17.46
CA ILE A 7 -13.43 1.30 16.09
C ILE A 7 -12.72 -0.05 15.92
N ILE A 8 -13.08 -0.78 14.86
CA ILE A 8 -12.32 -1.92 14.39
C ILE A 8 -11.66 -1.55 13.06
N VAL A 9 -10.34 -1.73 12.97
CA VAL A 9 -9.54 -1.61 11.75
C VAL A 9 -9.19 -3.00 11.26
N VAL A 10 -9.57 -3.34 10.03
CA VAL A 10 -9.26 -4.63 9.40
C VAL A 10 -8.18 -4.45 8.36
N GLY A 11 -7.04 -5.11 8.57
CA GLY A 11 -5.82 -4.98 7.78
C GLY A 11 -4.80 -4.04 8.43
N GLY A 12 -3.58 -4.54 8.62
CA GLY A 12 -2.47 -3.85 9.27
C GLY A 12 -1.43 -3.25 8.31
N GLY A 13 -1.79 -2.99 7.05
CA GLY A 13 -0.94 -2.26 6.10
C GLY A 13 -0.67 -0.82 6.56
N PHE A 14 0.02 -0.01 5.74
CA PHE A 14 0.30 1.40 6.09
C PHE A 14 -0.97 2.18 6.42
N ALA A 15 -2.03 2.00 5.64
CA ALA A 15 -3.30 2.66 5.88
C ALA A 15 -3.94 2.23 7.21
N GLY A 16 -4.00 0.91 7.47
CA GLY A 16 -4.61 0.40 8.71
C GLY A 16 -3.81 0.73 9.95
N ALA A 17 -2.48 0.65 9.90
CA ALA A 17 -1.62 1.08 11.00
C ALA A 17 -1.81 2.57 11.31
N ALA A 18 -1.81 3.43 10.29
CA ALA A 18 -2.04 4.85 10.45
C ALA A 18 -3.44 5.16 10.99
N ALA A 19 -4.48 4.47 10.50
CA ALA A 19 -5.85 4.63 10.96
C ALA A 19 -6.00 4.27 12.45
N ALA A 20 -5.47 3.10 12.85
CA ALA A 20 -5.55 2.64 14.22
C ALA A 20 -4.80 3.55 15.19
N ILE A 21 -3.55 3.92 14.84
CA ILE A 21 -2.73 4.83 15.66
C ILE A 21 -3.42 6.19 15.81
N SER A 22 -3.95 6.76 14.73
CA SER A 22 -4.60 8.09 14.77
C SER A 22 -5.87 8.08 15.60
N ALA A 23 -6.68 7.04 15.47
CA ALA A 23 -7.90 6.89 16.28
C ALA A 23 -7.58 6.63 17.77
N GLY A 24 -6.58 5.80 18.07
CA GLY A 24 -6.13 5.54 19.43
C GLY A 24 -5.63 6.81 20.15
N ARG A 25 -4.86 7.65 19.43
CA ARG A 25 -4.39 8.96 19.94
C ARG A 25 -5.51 9.97 20.22
N LEU A 26 -6.69 9.75 19.67
CA LEU A 26 -7.90 10.51 19.98
C LEU A 26 -8.72 9.88 21.13
N GLY A 27 -8.14 8.90 21.84
CA GLY A 27 -8.74 8.28 23.03
C GLY A 27 -9.82 7.24 22.71
N LYS A 28 -9.93 6.76 21.48
CA LYS A 28 -10.87 5.70 21.10
C LYS A 28 -10.38 4.33 21.52
N SER A 29 -11.29 3.44 21.88
CA SER A 29 -10.95 2.02 22.01
C SER A 29 -10.89 1.40 20.62
N VAL A 30 -9.67 1.03 20.20
CA VAL A 30 -9.40 0.55 18.84
C VAL A 30 -8.87 -0.88 18.89
N LEU A 31 -9.44 -1.74 18.03
CA LEU A 31 -8.89 -3.05 17.72
C LEU A 31 -8.38 -3.05 16.28
N LEU A 32 -7.11 -3.42 16.06
CA LEU A 32 -6.58 -3.70 14.74
C LEU A 32 -6.48 -5.21 14.55
N ILE A 33 -7.12 -5.72 13.49
CA ILE A 33 -7.11 -7.13 13.10
C ILE A 33 -6.24 -7.31 11.86
N GLU A 34 -5.23 -8.18 11.93
CA GLU A 34 -4.34 -8.47 10.81
C GLU A 34 -4.19 -9.98 10.61
N LYS A 35 -4.32 -10.44 9.36
CA LYS A 35 -4.21 -11.87 9.00
C LYS A 35 -2.81 -12.44 9.17
N TYR A 36 -1.79 -11.60 9.15
CA TYR A 36 -0.39 -11.98 9.35
C TYR A 36 0.09 -11.69 10.77
N ASN A 37 1.38 -11.88 11.01
CA ASN A 37 2.02 -11.81 12.31
C ASN A 37 2.58 -10.43 12.68
N CYS A 38 2.39 -9.41 11.84
CA CYS A 38 2.86 -8.05 12.08
C CYS A 38 2.06 -7.04 11.27
N MET A 39 2.25 -5.76 11.50
CA MET A 39 1.82 -4.67 10.62
C MET A 39 2.87 -4.37 9.55
N GLY A 40 2.49 -3.57 8.54
CA GLY A 40 3.35 -3.07 7.48
C GLY A 40 2.88 -3.43 6.07
N GLY A 41 1.98 -4.40 5.93
CA GLY A 41 1.39 -4.78 4.64
C GLY A 41 2.44 -5.09 3.58
N ALA A 42 2.30 -4.48 2.39
CA ALA A 42 3.19 -4.71 1.25
C ALA A 42 4.67 -4.48 1.56
N ALA A 43 5.02 -3.55 2.46
CA ALA A 43 6.41 -3.35 2.88
C ALA A 43 7.01 -4.57 3.55
N CYS A 44 6.24 -5.24 4.41
CA CYS A 44 6.74 -6.32 5.27
C CYS A 44 6.47 -7.72 4.72
N TYR A 45 5.37 -7.89 3.97
CA TYR A 45 4.99 -9.20 3.43
C TYR A 45 5.44 -9.40 2.00
N ASP A 46 5.23 -8.38 1.16
CA ASP A 46 5.56 -8.42 -0.26
C ASP A 46 6.98 -7.92 -0.53
N LEU A 47 7.68 -7.45 0.50
CA LEU A 47 8.99 -6.79 0.43
C LEU A 47 9.02 -5.57 -0.50
N VAL A 48 7.92 -4.83 -0.65
CA VAL A 48 7.92 -3.61 -1.46
C VAL A 48 8.80 -2.55 -0.80
N ASN A 49 9.93 -2.24 -1.44
CA ASN A 49 10.96 -1.32 -0.95
C ASN A 49 11.65 -0.66 -2.16
N PRO A 50 12.01 0.61 -2.13
CA PRO A 50 11.90 1.63 -1.07
C PRO A 50 10.52 2.30 -0.99
N PHE A 51 10.33 3.27 -0.07
CA PHE A 51 9.24 4.23 -0.21
C PHE A 51 9.43 5.03 -1.49
N MET A 52 8.39 5.05 -2.31
CA MET A 52 8.39 5.78 -3.58
C MET A 52 8.37 7.30 -3.33
N PRO A 53 8.70 8.14 -4.32
CA PRO A 53 8.68 9.59 -4.17
C PRO A 53 7.33 10.10 -3.67
N TYR A 54 7.37 10.97 -2.67
CA TYR A 54 6.20 11.57 -2.02
C TYR A 54 6.36 13.08 -1.82
N ALA A 55 7.12 13.70 -2.71
CA ALA A 55 7.42 15.12 -2.65
C ALA A 55 7.44 15.72 -4.05
N THR A 56 7.18 17.01 -4.14
CA THR A 56 7.43 17.81 -5.32
C THR A 56 8.61 18.78 -5.09
N THR A 57 8.99 19.51 -6.11
CA THR A 57 10.01 20.56 -6.03
C THR A 57 9.34 21.89 -6.33
N ASP A 58 9.54 22.88 -5.48
CA ASP A 58 9.08 24.23 -5.73
C ASP A 58 9.75 24.78 -6.99
N PRO A 59 8.98 25.24 -7.99
CA PRO A 59 9.54 25.66 -9.27
C PRO A 59 10.38 26.94 -9.20
N GLU A 60 10.18 27.77 -8.18
CA GLU A 60 10.89 29.06 -8.03
C GLU A 60 12.14 28.91 -7.18
N SER A 61 12.03 28.28 -6.00
CA SER A 61 13.13 28.13 -5.06
C SER A 61 13.98 26.87 -5.30
N GLY A 62 13.45 25.87 -5.99
CA GLY A 62 14.08 24.54 -6.12
C GLY A 62 14.02 23.70 -4.85
N GLU A 63 13.32 24.16 -3.80
CA GLU A 63 13.20 23.45 -2.54
C GLU A 63 12.24 22.25 -2.64
N ARG A 64 12.52 21.25 -1.83
CA ARG A 64 11.68 20.06 -1.70
C ARG A 64 10.43 20.39 -0.87
N ILE A 65 9.26 20.04 -1.40
CA ILE A 65 7.97 20.11 -0.71
C ILE A 65 7.47 18.68 -0.48
N ASP A 66 7.47 18.21 0.76
CA ASP A 66 6.88 16.92 1.10
C ASP A 66 5.34 16.98 1.02
N LEU A 67 4.75 15.97 0.42
CA LEU A 67 3.30 15.86 0.19
C LEU A 67 2.64 14.89 1.18
N SER A 68 3.24 13.71 1.40
CA SER A 68 2.78 12.81 2.45
C SER A 68 3.43 13.22 3.79
N CYS A 69 2.70 13.97 4.58
CA CYS A 69 3.11 14.55 5.85
C CYS A 69 2.31 13.96 7.03
N GLY A 70 2.35 14.60 8.20
CA GLY A 70 1.63 14.14 9.39
C GLY A 70 2.22 12.86 9.97
N LEU A 71 1.40 11.87 10.21
CA LEU A 71 1.85 10.60 10.79
C LEU A 71 2.91 9.89 9.95
N PHE A 72 2.87 10.02 8.62
CA PHE A 72 3.90 9.43 7.77
C PHE A 72 5.29 10.05 8.02
N THR A 73 5.37 11.36 8.23
CA THR A 73 6.63 12.02 8.64
C THR A 73 7.17 11.44 9.95
N GLU A 74 6.31 11.28 10.96
CA GLU A 74 6.70 10.69 12.25
C GLU A 74 7.21 9.24 12.07
N ILE A 75 6.53 8.42 11.25
CA ILE A 75 6.98 7.06 10.94
C ILE A 75 8.39 7.07 10.36
N VAL A 76 8.65 7.92 9.38
CA VAL A 76 9.96 8.04 8.73
C VAL A 76 11.04 8.52 9.71
N ASP A 77 10.74 9.52 10.54
CA ASP A 77 11.69 10.07 11.49
C ASP A 77 12.04 9.06 12.60
N ARG A 78 11.04 8.34 13.11
CA ARG A 78 11.27 7.26 14.08
C ARG A 78 12.03 6.08 13.47
N LEU A 79 11.78 5.73 12.19
CA LEU A 79 12.59 4.74 11.48
C LEU A 79 14.06 5.17 11.39
N ARG A 80 14.32 6.43 11.07
CA ARG A 80 15.69 6.98 11.02
C ARG A 80 16.37 6.93 12.38
N GLN A 81 15.68 7.32 13.44
CA GLN A 81 16.19 7.27 14.82
C GLN A 81 16.57 5.84 15.23
N LEU A 82 15.85 4.84 14.77
CA LEU A 82 16.11 3.42 14.99
C LEU A 82 17.16 2.83 14.02
N GLY A 83 17.75 3.64 13.13
CA GLY A 83 18.66 3.16 12.08
C GLY A 83 17.97 2.35 10.97
N GLY A 84 16.65 2.39 10.91
CA GLY A 84 15.84 1.62 9.96
C GLY A 84 15.54 2.34 8.64
N ALA A 85 16.05 3.55 8.42
CA ALA A 85 15.93 4.25 7.14
C ALA A 85 17.10 5.19 6.91
N ARG A 86 17.39 5.46 5.62
CA ARG A 86 18.46 6.37 5.20
C ARG A 86 17.93 7.33 4.14
N ASN A 87 18.35 8.60 4.24
CA ASN A 87 18.00 9.61 3.26
C ASN A 87 18.65 9.32 1.90
N GLU A 88 17.84 9.26 0.86
CA GLU A 88 18.28 9.25 -0.53
C GLU A 88 17.49 10.30 -1.35
N LYS A 89 18.05 10.75 -2.48
CA LYS A 89 17.49 11.90 -3.23
C LYS A 89 16.08 11.68 -3.79
N ARG A 90 15.74 10.45 -4.22
CA ARG A 90 14.50 10.15 -4.93
C ARG A 90 13.62 9.11 -4.27
N SER A 91 14.17 8.30 -3.39
CA SER A 91 13.48 7.23 -2.70
C SER A 91 14.05 7.08 -1.30
N LEU A 92 13.34 6.41 -0.43
CA LEU A 92 13.78 6.21 0.94
C LEU A 92 13.81 4.70 1.23
N PRO A 93 14.99 4.04 1.09
CA PRO A 93 15.14 2.66 1.49
C PRO A 93 14.97 2.53 3.01
N PHE A 94 14.33 1.46 3.42
CA PHE A 94 14.08 1.18 4.82
C PHE A 94 14.31 -0.31 5.15
N ASN A 95 14.41 -0.60 6.45
CA ASN A 95 14.48 -1.96 6.99
C ASN A 95 13.09 -2.35 7.49
N GLU A 96 12.49 -3.36 6.89
CA GLU A 96 11.15 -3.85 7.24
C GLU A 96 11.10 -4.48 8.64
N GLU A 97 12.17 -5.05 9.15
CA GLU A 97 12.19 -5.61 10.50
C GLU A 97 12.11 -4.49 11.55
N VAL A 98 12.80 -3.39 11.31
CA VAL A 98 12.69 -2.18 12.16
C VAL A 98 11.29 -1.57 12.03
N LEU A 99 10.70 -1.59 10.84
CA LEU A 99 9.34 -1.08 10.60
C LEU A 99 8.29 -1.90 11.35
N LYS A 100 8.39 -3.24 11.35
CA LYS A 100 7.50 -4.13 12.12
C LYS A 100 7.51 -3.78 13.61
N TYR A 101 8.71 -3.63 14.18
CA TYR A 101 8.89 -3.21 15.57
C TYR A 101 8.31 -1.81 15.84
N LEU A 102 8.59 -0.87 14.94
CA LEU A 102 8.11 0.50 15.07
C LEU A 102 6.58 0.59 15.08
N PHE A 103 5.91 -0.10 14.15
CA PHE A 103 4.45 -0.11 14.12
C PHE A 103 3.82 -0.70 15.38
N ASN A 104 4.39 -1.81 15.90
CA ASN A 104 3.94 -2.36 17.18
C ASN A 104 4.07 -1.33 18.31
N THR A 105 5.22 -0.67 18.40
CA THR A 105 5.49 0.34 19.43
C THR A 105 4.52 1.51 19.32
N MET A 106 4.34 2.08 18.13
CA MET A 106 3.43 3.22 17.92
C MET A 106 1.97 2.88 18.20
N ALA A 107 1.52 1.68 17.82
CA ALA A 107 0.17 1.23 18.09
C ALA A 107 -0.08 1.06 19.59
N LEU A 108 0.83 0.40 20.31
CA LEU A 108 0.72 0.19 21.75
C LEU A 108 0.81 1.52 22.54
N GLU A 109 1.72 2.42 22.17
CA GLU A 109 1.80 3.78 22.73
C GLU A 109 0.50 4.57 22.52
N SER A 110 -0.26 4.26 21.47
CA SER A 110 -1.54 4.90 21.14
C SER A 110 -2.74 4.18 21.76
N GLY A 111 -2.53 3.14 22.58
CA GLY A 111 -3.60 2.38 23.25
C GLY A 111 -4.39 1.45 22.32
N VAL A 112 -3.85 1.11 21.15
CA VAL A 112 -4.47 0.18 20.19
C VAL A 112 -4.28 -1.26 20.67
N GLU A 113 -5.36 -2.04 20.70
CA GLU A 113 -5.27 -3.50 20.85
C GLU A 113 -4.98 -4.13 19.49
N LEU A 114 -4.01 -5.06 19.46
CA LEU A 114 -3.55 -5.75 18.24
C LEU A 114 -4.00 -7.20 18.27
N LEU A 115 -4.55 -7.68 17.17
CA LEU A 115 -4.95 -9.06 16.99
C LEU A 115 -4.40 -9.60 15.67
N TYR A 116 -3.24 -10.25 15.76
CA TYR A 116 -2.53 -10.85 14.63
C TYR A 116 -3.00 -12.27 14.33
N GLN A 117 -2.59 -12.80 13.16
CA GLN A 117 -2.92 -14.15 12.68
C GLN A 117 -4.42 -14.43 12.76
N THR A 118 -5.22 -13.40 12.43
CA THR A 118 -6.67 -13.43 12.55
C THR A 118 -7.33 -13.01 11.26
N TYR A 119 -8.16 -13.87 10.72
CA TYR A 119 -8.94 -13.62 9.53
C TYR A 119 -10.32 -13.08 9.91
N VAL A 120 -10.75 -12.01 9.26
CA VAL A 120 -12.16 -11.63 9.23
C VAL A 120 -12.84 -12.49 8.17
N THR A 121 -13.87 -13.23 8.56
CA THR A 121 -14.55 -14.23 7.72
C THR A 121 -15.96 -13.85 7.36
N GLY A 122 -16.48 -12.77 7.94
CA GLY A 122 -17.83 -12.27 7.64
C GLY A 122 -18.21 -11.06 8.49
N VAL A 123 -19.35 -10.51 8.19
CA VAL A 123 -19.95 -9.39 8.93
C VAL A 123 -21.43 -9.70 9.26
N ARG A 124 -21.90 -9.19 10.39
CA ARG A 124 -23.31 -9.11 10.73
C ARG A 124 -23.77 -7.67 10.56
N LYS A 125 -24.84 -7.49 9.78
CA LYS A 125 -25.45 -6.18 9.51
C LYS A 125 -26.87 -6.09 10.07
N GLU A 126 -27.26 -4.87 10.42
CA GLU A 126 -28.65 -4.49 10.65
C GLU A 126 -28.95 -3.28 9.75
N GLY A 127 -29.74 -3.50 8.70
CA GLY A 127 -29.92 -2.49 7.65
C GLY A 127 -28.59 -2.16 6.95
N GLU A 128 -28.24 -0.88 6.90
CA GLU A 128 -26.99 -0.40 6.30
C GLU A 128 -25.84 -0.29 7.32
N ARG A 129 -25.99 -0.79 8.54
CA ARG A 129 -24.94 -0.74 9.57
C ARG A 129 -24.32 -2.10 9.83
N ILE A 130 -23.01 -2.15 9.84
CA ILE A 130 -22.24 -3.28 10.37
C ILE A 130 -22.35 -3.23 11.90
N LYS A 131 -22.71 -4.34 12.53
CA LYS A 131 -22.74 -4.52 13.98
C LYS A 131 -21.48 -5.17 14.50
N SER A 132 -21.00 -6.15 13.77
CA SER A 132 -19.87 -6.97 14.21
C SER A 132 -19.14 -7.58 13.02
N VAL A 133 -17.92 -8.00 13.28
CA VAL A 133 -17.13 -8.85 12.39
C VAL A 133 -17.00 -10.26 12.99
N MET A 134 -17.12 -11.27 12.13
CA MET A 134 -16.77 -12.65 12.47
C MET A 134 -15.29 -12.86 12.20
N ILE A 135 -14.59 -13.45 13.14
CA ILE A 135 -13.16 -13.73 13.05
C ILE A 135 -12.86 -15.20 13.25
N SER A 136 -11.76 -15.66 12.63
CA SER A 136 -11.20 -17.00 12.79
C SER A 136 -9.70 -16.91 13.05
N ASN A 137 -9.22 -17.61 14.08
CA ASN A 137 -7.80 -17.69 14.42
C ASN A 137 -7.51 -18.97 15.19
N VAL A 138 -6.29 -19.10 15.74
CA VAL A 138 -5.86 -20.28 16.51
C VAL A 138 -6.74 -20.58 17.73
N SER A 139 -7.45 -19.57 18.27
CA SER A 139 -8.38 -19.76 19.41
C SER A 139 -9.80 -20.16 18.99
N GLY A 140 -10.04 -20.34 17.69
CA GLY A 140 -11.34 -20.67 17.12
C GLY A 140 -12.04 -19.48 16.49
N ASN A 141 -13.37 -19.57 16.38
CA ASN A 141 -14.21 -18.55 15.80
C ASN A 141 -14.86 -17.69 16.89
N SER A 142 -14.95 -16.40 16.67
CA SER A 142 -15.66 -15.47 17.55
C SER A 142 -16.23 -14.28 16.77
N GLU A 143 -17.02 -13.47 17.46
CA GLU A 143 -17.65 -12.27 16.92
C GLU A 143 -17.25 -11.08 17.79
N ILE A 144 -16.93 -9.94 17.15
CA ILE A 144 -16.52 -8.70 17.84
C ILE A 144 -17.32 -7.55 17.29
N GLU A 145 -17.92 -6.76 18.20
CA GLU A 145 -18.75 -5.60 17.86
C GLU A 145 -17.93 -4.31 17.81
N ALA A 146 -18.37 -3.38 16.96
CA ALA A 146 -17.88 -1.99 16.99
C ALA A 146 -18.94 -1.00 16.51
N ASP A 147 -18.72 0.27 16.87
CA ASP A 147 -19.57 1.37 16.42
C ASP A 147 -19.17 1.82 14.99
N CYS A 148 -17.88 1.78 14.65
CA CYS A 148 -17.35 2.13 13.33
C CYS A 148 -16.29 1.11 12.86
N PHE A 149 -16.16 0.93 11.55
CA PHE A 149 -15.22 0.00 10.93
C PHE A 149 -14.38 0.71 9.89
N ILE A 150 -13.12 0.26 9.74
CA ILE A 150 -12.22 0.73 8.68
C ILE A 150 -11.69 -0.48 7.93
N ASP A 151 -11.99 -0.55 6.62
CA ASP A 151 -11.41 -1.54 5.72
C ASP A 151 -10.08 -1.04 5.18
N ALA A 152 -8.99 -1.61 5.68
CA ALA A 152 -7.63 -1.35 5.22
C ALA A 152 -6.97 -2.63 4.67
N THR A 153 -7.79 -3.58 4.21
CA THR A 153 -7.33 -4.89 3.74
C THR A 153 -6.54 -4.82 2.42
N GLY A 154 -6.62 -3.70 1.73
CA GLY A 154 -6.01 -3.48 0.41
C GLY A 154 -6.81 -4.07 -0.75
N ASP A 155 -7.61 -5.10 -0.50
CA ASP A 155 -8.45 -5.77 -1.48
C ASP A 155 -9.96 -5.55 -1.24
N ALA A 156 -10.31 -4.58 -0.37
CA ALA A 156 -11.69 -4.24 0.03
C ALA A 156 -12.47 -5.44 0.60
N ASN A 157 -11.80 -6.36 1.30
CA ASN A 157 -12.42 -7.62 1.74
C ASN A 157 -13.58 -7.38 2.72
N LEU A 158 -13.43 -6.48 3.70
CA LEU A 158 -14.49 -6.15 4.65
C LEU A 158 -15.67 -5.48 3.94
N SER A 159 -15.38 -4.56 3.01
CA SER A 159 -16.38 -3.84 2.23
C SER A 159 -17.22 -4.80 1.38
N VAL A 160 -16.60 -5.75 0.72
CA VAL A 160 -17.29 -6.78 -0.07
C VAL A 160 -18.16 -7.67 0.82
N MET A 161 -17.65 -8.11 1.97
CA MET A 161 -18.45 -8.88 2.96
C MET A 161 -19.65 -8.08 3.45
N ALA A 162 -19.51 -6.75 3.52
CA ALA A 162 -20.61 -5.85 3.89
C ALA A 162 -21.58 -5.54 2.76
N GLY A 163 -21.33 -6.02 1.53
CA GLY A 163 -22.17 -5.81 0.35
C GLY A 163 -21.97 -4.45 -0.33
N CYS A 164 -20.82 -3.82 -0.15
CA CYS A 164 -20.47 -2.60 -0.89
C CYS A 164 -20.17 -2.93 -2.36
N PRO A 165 -20.64 -2.10 -3.31
CA PRO A 165 -20.26 -2.25 -4.71
C PRO A 165 -18.77 -1.88 -4.91
N TYR A 166 -18.16 -2.50 -5.91
CA TYR A 166 -16.75 -2.30 -6.23
C TYR A 166 -16.48 -2.48 -7.73
N ARG A 167 -15.36 -2.00 -8.18
CA ARG A 167 -14.77 -2.26 -9.49
C ARG A 167 -13.54 -3.12 -9.33
N LEU A 168 -13.19 -3.90 -10.34
CA LEU A 168 -12.01 -4.73 -10.41
C LEU A 168 -11.18 -4.33 -11.64
N GLY A 169 -9.93 -3.94 -11.43
CA GLY A 169 -9.02 -3.63 -12.53
C GLY A 169 -9.50 -2.52 -13.46
N ARG A 170 -9.04 -2.53 -14.71
CA ARG A 170 -9.44 -1.55 -15.73
C ARG A 170 -10.83 -1.88 -16.32
N GLU A 171 -11.57 -0.84 -16.70
CA GLU A 171 -12.96 -0.95 -17.13
C GLU A 171 -13.18 -1.82 -18.38
N SER A 172 -12.19 -1.87 -19.28
CA SER A 172 -12.36 -2.55 -20.58
C SER A 172 -12.46 -4.07 -20.50
N ASP A 173 -11.82 -4.70 -19.50
CA ASP A 173 -11.68 -6.16 -19.41
C ASP A 173 -11.51 -6.70 -17.98
N ASN A 174 -11.57 -5.84 -16.97
CA ASN A 174 -11.36 -6.14 -15.55
C ASN A 174 -9.95 -6.69 -15.23
N LEU A 175 -8.96 -6.52 -16.10
CA LEU A 175 -7.60 -6.92 -15.82
C LEU A 175 -6.94 -5.95 -14.84
N CYS A 176 -6.35 -6.52 -13.78
CA CYS A 176 -5.57 -5.79 -12.80
C CYS A 176 -4.12 -5.62 -13.24
N GLN A 177 -3.44 -4.60 -12.74
CA GLN A 177 -2.00 -4.45 -12.92
C GLN A 177 -1.26 -5.70 -12.43
N PRO A 178 -0.12 -6.06 -13.06
CA PRO A 178 0.61 -7.29 -12.77
C PRO A 178 0.98 -7.46 -11.30
N MET A 179 0.89 -8.67 -10.81
CA MET A 179 1.44 -9.05 -9.50
C MET A 179 2.96 -9.24 -9.59
N THR A 180 3.67 -9.00 -8.49
CA THR A 180 5.13 -9.11 -8.41
C THR A 180 5.56 -9.77 -7.10
N LEU A 181 6.44 -10.76 -7.20
CA LEU A 181 7.16 -11.30 -6.05
C LEU A 181 8.54 -10.64 -5.98
N CYS A 182 8.74 -9.77 -5.00
CA CYS A 182 10.04 -9.18 -4.74
C CYS A 182 10.99 -10.20 -4.08
N PHE A 183 12.29 -10.05 -4.32
CA PHE A 183 13.29 -10.92 -3.72
C PHE A 183 14.61 -10.18 -3.45
N ARG A 184 15.50 -10.81 -2.68
CA ARG A 184 16.81 -10.25 -2.33
C ARG A 184 17.94 -11.25 -2.55
N LEU A 185 19.05 -10.74 -3.08
CA LEU A 185 20.31 -11.45 -3.19
C LEU A 185 21.35 -10.78 -2.27
N ALA A 186 22.07 -11.59 -1.50
CA ALA A 186 23.20 -11.17 -0.68
C ALA A 186 24.52 -11.62 -1.30
N GLY A 187 25.62 -10.97 -0.91
CA GLY A 187 26.97 -11.27 -1.41
C GLY A 187 27.24 -10.72 -2.80
N VAL A 188 26.48 -9.71 -3.24
CA VAL A 188 26.70 -9.06 -4.54
C VAL A 188 27.86 -8.06 -4.44
N LYS A 189 28.79 -8.14 -5.38
CA LYS A 189 30.00 -7.32 -5.39
C LYS A 189 29.87 -6.14 -6.37
N GLY A 190 29.99 -4.90 -5.88
CA GLY A 190 30.20 -3.72 -6.72
C GLY A 190 29.06 -3.28 -7.61
N TYR A 191 27.81 -3.24 -7.11
CA TYR A 191 26.65 -2.77 -7.88
C TYR A 191 26.68 -1.26 -8.13
N ASP A 192 26.70 -0.88 -9.41
CA ASP A 192 26.68 0.50 -9.90
C ASP A 192 25.81 0.68 -11.14
N ALA A 193 25.87 1.87 -11.74
CA ALA A 193 25.09 2.20 -12.94
C ALA A 193 25.55 1.42 -14.19
N ASP A 194 26.85 1.13 -14.32
CA ASP A 194 27.39 0.38 -15.43
C ASP A 194 26.93 -1.09 -15.38
N LEU A 195 27.06 -1.73 -14.22
CA LEU A 195 26.58 -3.10 -14.02
C LEU A 195 25.06 -3.19 -14.30
N LYS A 196 24.27 -2.20 -13.82
CA LYS A 196 22.83 -2.12 -14.12
C LYS A 196 22.57 -2.06 -15.62
N ALA A 197 23.33 -1.27 -16.38
CA ALA A 197 23.18 -1.13 -17.82
C ALA A 197 23.53 -2.47 -18.53
N ARG A 198 24.65 -3.12 -18.16
CA ARG A 198 25.05 -4.43 -18.70
C ARG A 198 23.99 -5.51 -18.43
N ILE A 199 23.44 -5.56 -17.22
CA ILE A 199 22.37 -6.49 -16.85
C ILE A 199 21.15 -6.29 -17.76
N ASN A 200 20.67 -5.06 -17.91
CA ASN A 200 19.47 -4.78 -18.70
C ASN A 200 19.69 -5.04 -20.20
N SER A 201 20.88 -4.77 -20.74
CA SER A 201 21.23 -5.07 -22.13
C SER A 201 21.15 -6.57 -22.41
N LEU A 202 21.83 -7.39 -21.61
CA LEU A 202 21.85 -8.84 -21.78
C LEU A 202 20.49 -9.48 -21.48
N TYR A 203 19.75 -8.92 -20.50
CA TYR A 203 18.39 -9.37 -20.19
C TYR A 203 17.45 -9.21 -21.39
N SER A 204 17.49 -8.05 -22.05
CA SER A 204 16.69 -7.79 -23.26
C SER A 204 17.06 -8.74 -24.40
N GLU A 205 18.34 -9.04 -24.57
CA GLU A 205 18.83 -10.01 -25.58
C GLU A 205 18.31 -11.43 -25.29
N TYR A 206 18.34 -11.85 -24.00
CA TYR A 206 17.83 -13.16 -23.59
C TYR A 206 16.32 -13.27 -23.73
N GLN A 207 15.57 -12.19 -23.47
CA GLN A 207 14.12 -12.14 -23.75
C GLN A 207 13.84 -12.28 -25.24
N ALA A 208 14.54 -11.52 -26.10
CA ALA A 208 14.36 -11.56 -27.54
C ALA A 208 14.66 -12.96 -28.13
N SER A 209 15.61 -13.70 -27.54
CA SER A 209 15.94 -15.08 -27.92
C SER A 209 15.05 -16.16 -27.30
N GLY A 210 14.12 -15.78 -26.39
CA GLY A 210 13.26 -16.72 -25.67
C GLY A 210 13.93 -17.51 -24.55
N LYS A 211 15.17 -17.16 -24.17
CA LYS A 211 15.88 -17.76 -23.03
C LYS A 211 15.30 -17.31 -21.67
N ILE A 212 14.76 -16.08 -21.60
CA ILE A 212 14.04 -15.56 -20.46
C ILE A 212 12.56 -15.45 -20.81
N LYS A 213 11.69 -16.00 -19.97
CA LYS A 213 10.24 -16.03 -20.15
C LYS A 213 9.52 -14.94 -19.36
N ASN A 214 10.16 -14.38 -18.32
CA ASN A 214 9.59 -13.29 -17.55
C ASN A 214 9.26 -12.11 -18.47
N PRO A 215 7.99 -11.64 -18.53
CA PRO A 215 7.57 -10.58 -19.46
C PRO A 215 7.94 -9.18 -19.01
N ARG A 216 8.64 -9.00 -17.88
CA ARG A 216 9.08 -7.69 -17.40
C ARG A 216 10.08 -7.07 -18.38
N GLU A 217 9.87 -5.82 -18.76
CA GLU A 217 10.69 -5.11 -19.75
C GLU A 217 12.11 -4.79 -19.29
N ASN A 218 12.36 -4.82 -17.97
CA ASN A 218 13.68 -4.51 -17.41
C ASN A 218 13.91 -5.19 -16.07
N VAL A 219 15.16 -5.23 -15.63
CA VAL A 219 15.56 -5.69 -14.29
C VAL A 219 15.60 -4.48 -13.36
N LEU A 220 14.60 -4.37 -12.50
CA LEU A 220 14.50 -3.29 -11.53
C LEU A 220 15.18 -3.67 -10.22
N ILE A 221 16.29 -3.01 -9.92
CA ILE A 221 17.18 -3.30 -8.79
C ILE A 221 17.32 -2.05 -7.91
N PHE A 222 17.22 -2.25 -6.61
CA PHE A 222 17.43 -1.22 -5.60
C PHE A 222 18.53 -1.64 -4.61
N LYS A 223 19.32 -0.67 -4.15
CA LYS A 223 20.22 -0.85 -3.01
C LYS A 223 19.40 -0.92 -1.73
N THR A 224 19.82 -1.80 -0.82
CA THR A 224 19.25 -1.84 0.54
C THR A 224 20.12 -1.01 1.51
N LEU A 225 19.77 -1.02 2.78
CA LEU A 225 20.61 -0.41 3.83
C LEU A 225 21.91 -1.19 4.06
N VAL A 226 21.99 -2.45 3.64
CA VAL A 226 23.15 -3.33 3.74
C VAL A 226 23.85 -3.40 2.39
N GLY A 227 25.12 -3.05 2.32
CA GLY A 227 25.82 -2.73 1.09
C GLY A 227 25.96 -3.85 0.07
N ASP A 228 25.98 -5.12 0.51
CA ASP A 228 26.09 -6.31 -0.35
C ASP A 228 24.76 -7.03 -0.61
N ILE A 229 23.64 -6.44 -0.16
CA ILE A 229 22.30 -6.95 -0.40
C ILE A 229 21.58 -6.06 -1.41
N LEU A 230 21.13 -6.67 -2.50
CA LEU A 230 20.29 -6.01 -3.50
C LEU A 230 18.85 -6.51 -3.44
N HIS A 231 17.93 -5.59 -3.64
CA HIS A 231 16.50 -5.83 -3.70
C HIS A 231 16.01 -5.76 -5.14
N PHE A 232 15.20 -6.73 -5.53
CA PHE A 232 14.66 -6.91 -6.88
C PHE A 232 13.14 -6.81 -6.90
N ASN A 233 12.61 -5.89 -7.71
CA ASN A 233 11.19 -5.77 -8.03
C ASN A 233 11.03 -6.05 -9.52
N THR A 234 11.26 -7.30 -9.94
CA THR A 234 11.52 -7.65 -11.33
C THR A 234 10.55 -8.69 -11.90
N THR A 235 9.93 -9.53 -11.07
CA THR A 235 8.97 -10.52 -11.59
C THR A 235 7.69 -9.81 -12.07
N ARG A 236 7.00 -10.43 -13.04
CA ARG A 236 5.73 -9.90 -13.57
C ARG A 236 4.78 -11.05 -13.90
N VAL A 237 3.67 -11.12 -13.17
CA VAL A 237 2.60 -12.09 -13.43
C VAL A 237 1.36 -11.33 -13.86
N VAL A 238 0.87 -11.63 -15.07
CA VAL A 238 -0.22 -10.93 -15.75
C VAL A 238 -1.45 -11.82 -15.91
N LYS A 239 -2.63 -11.21 -16.16
CA LYS A 239 -3.87 -11.89 -16.55
C LYS A 239 -4.42 -12.88 -15.51
N LEU A 240 -4.10 -12.67 -14.24
CA LEU A 240 -4.67 -13.44 -13.14
C LEU A 240 -5.40 -12.51 -12.17
N ASP A 241 -6.52 -12.99 -11.63
CA ASP A 241 -7.33 -12.24 -10.68
C ASP A 241 -6.74 -12.33 -9.27
N PRO A 242 -6.26 -11.21 -8.68
CA PRO A 242 -5.68 -11.20 -7.35
C PRO A 242 -6.70 -11.44 -6.22
N THR A 243 -7.99 -11.52 -6.54
CA THR A 243 -9.08 -11.80 -5.60
C THR A 243 -9.58 -13.23 -5.68
N ASN A 244 -9.03 -14.04 -6.61
CA ASN A 244 -9.32 -15.45 -6.76
C ASN A 244 -8.16 -16.30 -6.20
N ALA A 245 -8.46 -17.18 -5.25
CA ALA A 245 -7.43 -17.97 -4.56
C ALA A 245 -6.66 -18.93 -5.49
N GLU A 246 -7.32 -19.49 -6.51
CA GLU A 246 -6.64 -20.38 -7.48
C GLU A 246 -5.68 -19.58 -8.37
N ASP A 247 -6.08 -18.39 -8.79
CA ASP A 247 -5.24 -17.50 -9.61
C ASP A 247 -4.07 -16.93 -8.80
N VAL A 248 -4.28 -16.56 -7.54
CA VAL A 248 -3.18 -16.18 -6.63
C VAL A 248 -2.21 -17.32 -6.42
N THR A 249 -2.69 -18.57 -6.28
CA THR A 249 -1.83 -19.75 -6.15
C THR A 249 -0.98 -19.96 -7.43
N LYS A 250 -1.58 -19.84 -8.61
CA LYS A 250 -0.85 -19.88 -9.89
C LYS A 250 0.19 -18.77 -9.99
N ALA A 251 -0.20 -17.55 -9.57
CA ALA A 251 0.69 -16.39 -9.59
C ALA A 251 1.92 -16.58 -8.69
N GLU A 252 1.73 -17.15 -7.51
CA GLU A 252 2.82 -17.50 -6.58
C GLU A 252 3.81 -18.52 -7.19
N ILE A 253 3.31 -19.54 -7.89
CA ILE A 253 4.13 -20.54 -8.54
C ILE A 253 4.93 -19.91 -9.69
N ILE A 254 4.26 -19.21 -10.61
CA ILE A 254 4.90 -18.53 -11.76
C ILE A 254 5.94 -17.52 -11.27
N ALA A 255 5.61 -16.73 -10.25
CA ALA A 255 6.55 -15.72 -9.76
C ALA A 255 7.81 -16.33 -9.15
N ARG A 256 7.71 -17.48 -8.44
CA ARG A 256 8.89 -18.20 -7.93
C ARG A 256 9.75 -18.78 -9.06
N GLU A 257 9.14 -19.29 -10.13
CA GLU A 257 9.87 -19.70 -11.33
C GLU A 257 10.65 -18.51 -11.93
N GLN A 258 10.00 -17.34 -12.03
CA GLN A 258 10.67 -16.12 -12.53
C GLN A 258 11.80 -15.64 -11.59
N VAL A 259 11.66 -15.79 -10.27
CA VAL A 259 12.74 -15.50 -9.31
C VAL A 259 13.96 -16.39 -9.59
N PHE A 260 13.77 -17.70 -9.76
CA PHE A 260 14.85 -18.64 -10.03
C PHE A 260 15.46 -18.44 -11.43
N GLU A 261 14.65 -18.12 -12.43
CA GLU A 261 15.13 -17.73 -13.78
C GLU A 261 16.08 -16.52 -13.67
N MET A 262 15.68 -15.48 -12.94
CA MET A 262 16.49 -14.28 -12.74
C MET A 262 17.75 -14.56 -11.90
N TYR A 263 17.64 -15.35 -10.84
CA TYR A 263 18.75 -15.72 -9.97
C TYR A 263 19.84 -16.47 -10.76
N ASN A 264 19.47 -17.45 -11.59
CA ASN A 264 20.39 -18.18 -12.45
C ASN A 264 20.99 -17.28 -13.53
N PHE A 265 20.15 -16.48 -14.22
CA PHE A 265 20.61 -15.52 -15.21
C PHE A 265 21.72 -14.60 -14.69
N LEU A 266 21.55 -14.04 -13.50
CA LEU A 266 22.53 -13.14 -12.89
C LEU A 266 23.82 -13.86 -12.54
N ARG A 267 23.76 -15.03 -11.91
CA ARG A 267 24.93 -15.81 -11.48
C ARG A 267 25.74 -16.39 -12.64
N GLU A 268 25.09 -16.77 -13.70
CA GLU A 268 25.74 -17.37 -14.88
C GLU A 268 26.42 -16.34 -15.77
N ASN A 269 25.98 -15.09 -15.76
CA ASN A 269 26.42 -14.08 -16.71
C ASN A 269 27.21 -12.91 -16.11
N PHE A 270 27.24 -12.78 -14.76
CA PHE A 270 27.91 -11.65 -14.10
C PHE A 270 28.77 -12.13 -12.92
N ASP A 271 30.07 -11.86 -12.97
CA ASP A 271 31.00 -12.22 -11.91
C ASP A 271 30.63 -11.59 -10.56
N GLU A 272 30.00 -10.40 -10.60
CA GLU A 272 29.51 -9.70 -9.42
C GLU A 272 28.44 -10.48 -8.65
N PHE A 273 27.73 -11.38 -9.32
CA PHE A 273 26.66 -12.22 -8.75
C PHE A 273 27.06 -13.70 -8.56
N LYS A 274 28.23 -14.11 -9.01
CA LYS A 274 28.66 -15.52 -9.03
C LYS A 274 28.53 -16.21 -7.68
N ASP A 275 28.91 -15.51 -6.61
CA ASP A 275 28.87 -16.02 -5.23
C ASP A 275 27.61 -15.56 -4.48
N SER A 276 26.67 -14.88 -5.15
CA SER A 276 25.47 -14.37 -4.50
C SER A 276 24.52 -15.49 -4.08
N THR A 277 23.76 -15.23 -3.03
CA THR A 277 22.78 -16.17 -2.48
C THR A 277 21.40 -15.52 -2.41
N LEU A 278 20.38 -16.25 -2.84
CA LEU A 278 18.98 -15.86 -2.64
C LEU A 278 18.64 -15.98 -1.14
N ILE A 279 18.45 -14.85 -0.45
CA ILE A 279 18.24 -14.83 1.01
C ILE A 279 16.78 -14.66 1.41
N SER A 280 15.96 -14.05 0.57
CA SER A 280 14.53 -13.88 0.85
C SER A 280 13.71 -13.62 -0.42
N THR A 281 12.46 -14.02 -0.38
CA THR A 281 11.38 -13.56 -1.23
C THR A 281 10.29 -12.95 -0.37
N GLY A 282 9.37 -12.17 -0.93
CA GLY A 282 8.12 -11.85 -0.24
C GLY A 282 7.46 -13.13 0.26
N ILE A 283 6.81 -13.07 1.43
CA ILE A 283 6.05 -14.22 1.95
C ILE A 283 4.77 -14.48 1.17
N GLN A 284 4.32 -13.47 0.44
CA GLN A 284 3.26 -13.53 -0.56
C GLN A 284 3.62 -12.67 -1.76
N ILE A 285 2.95 -12.92 -2.89
CA ILE A 285 3.05 -12.08 -4.08
C ILE A 285 2.44 -10.69 -3.83
N GLY A 286 3.13 -9.63 -4.24
CA GLY A 286 2.65 -8.26 -4.12
C GLY A 286 1.55 -7.95 -5.14
N VAL A 287 0.41 -7.51 -4.65
CA VAL A 287 -0.76 -7.11 -5.44
C VAL A 287 -0.78 -5.60 -5.59
N ARG A 288 -0.59 -5.10 -6.83
CA ARG A 288 -0.62 -3.67 -7.14
C ARG A 288 -2.04 -3.11 -7.17
N GLU A 289 -2.95 -3.87 -7.75
CA GLU A 289 -4.33 -3.50 -7.98
C GLU A 289 -5.23 -4.71 -7.77
N SER A 290 -6.40 -4.48 -7.20
CA SER A 290 -7.47 -5.45 -7.04
C SER A 290 -8.81 -4.71 -7.04
N ARG A 291 -9.68 -4.97 -6.07
CA ARG A 291 -10.96 -4.26 -5.94
C ARG A 291 -10.74 -2.82 -5.47
N MET A 292 -11.41 -1.89 -6.09
CA MET A 292 -11.59 -0.50 -5.67
C MET A 292 -13.06 -0.30 -5.35
N ILE A 293 -13.38 0.20 -4.17
CA ILE A 293 -14.78 0.39 -3.77
C ILE A 293 -15.47 1.42 -4.65
N ASP A 294 -16.78 1.31 -4.77
CA ASP A 294 -17.62 2.35 -5.33
C ASP A 294 -18.06 3.28 -4.21
N GLY A 295 -17.40 4.42 -4.12
CA GLY A 295 -17.59 5.40 -3.05
C GLY A 295 -18.52 6.55 -3.44
N GLU A 296 -18.72 7.47 -2.49
CA GLU A 296 -19.50 8.70 -2.72
C GLU A 296 -18.87 9.61 -3.79
N TYR A 297 -17.56 9.50 -3.99
CA TYR A 297 -16.82 10.08 -5.10
C TYR A 297 -15.81 9.07 -5.62
N THR A 298 -15.61 9.02 -6.92
CA THR A 298 -14.54 8.26 -7.55
C THR A 298 -13.49 9.22 -8.08
N LEU A 299 -12.28 9.16 -7.54
CA LEU A 299 -11.15 9.92 -8.07
C LEU A 299 -10.78 9.39 -9.46
N THR A 300 -10.70 10.29 -10.43
CA THR A 300 -10.52 9.93 -11.84
C THR A 300 -9.16 10.37 -12.37
N LYS A 301 -8.77 9.81 -13.52
CA LYS A 301 -7.60 10.27 -14.27
C LYS A 301 -7.66 11.76 -14.58
N GLU A 302 -8.83 12.27 -14.96
CA GLU A 302 -9.06 13.66 -15.30
C GLU A 302 -8.84 14.58 -14.12
N ASP A 303 -9.23 14.16 -12.89
CA ASP A 303 -8.91 14.87 -11.66
C ASP A 303 -7.40 14.98 -11.44
N LEU A 304 -6.67 13.90 -11.71
CA LEU A 304 -5.22 13.87 -11.57
C LEU A 304 -4.56 14.81 -12.59
N LEU A 305 -4.93 14.69 -13.87
CA LEU A 305 -4.34 15.48 -14.95
C LEU A 305 -4.61 16.98 -14.81
N SER A 306 -5.76 17.34 -14.23
CA SER A 306 -6.11 18.73 -13.93
C SER A 306 -5.56 19.23 -12.60
N CYS A 307 -4.84 18.40 -11.84
CA CYS A 307 -4.40 18.70 -10.47
C CYS A 307 -5.56 19.21 -9.60
N ALA A 308 -6.69 18.51 -9.63
CA ALA A 308 -7.94 18.91 -9.01
C ALA A 308 -7.78 19.20 -7.51
N ARG A 309 -8.48 20.23 -7.04
CA ARG A 309 -8.52 20.67 -5.63
C ARG A 309 -9.95 20.51 -5.11
N PHE A 310 -10.10 19.78 -4.03
CA PHE A 310 -11.41 19.52 -3.43
C PHE A 310 -11.54 20.21 -2.08
N ASP A 311 -12.71 20.76 -1.79
CA ASP A 311 -12.99 21.43 -0.51
C ASP A 311 -12.94 20.47 0.68
N ASP A 312 -13.28 19.20 0.46
CA ASP A 312 -13.22 18.11 1.42
C ASP A 312 -11.92 17.28 1.34
N SER A 313 -10.85 17.86 0.82
CA SER A 313 -9.55 17.19 0.68
C SER A 313 -8.95 16.76 2.00
N ILE A 314 -8.42 15.55 2.05
CA ILE A 314 -7.80 14.92 3.23
C ILE A 314 -6.34 14.52 3.03
N ALA A 315 -5.87 14.53 1.80
CA ALA A 315 -4.50 14.19 1.43
C ALA A 315 -4.14 14.84 0.09
N VAL A 316 -2.86 14.91 -0.19
CA VAL A 316 -2.32 15.35 -1.48
C VAL A 316 -1.34 14.33 -2.03
N CYS A 317 -1.25 14.23 -3.35
CA CYS A 317 -0.33 13.31 -4.02
C CYS A 317 0.11 13.85 -5.37
N ASN A 318 1.32 13.48 -5.79
CA ASN A 318 1.84 13.70 -7.15
C ASN A 318 2.72 12.55 -7.63
N TYR A 319 2.57 11.38 -7.02
CA TYR A 319 3.24 10.21 -7.58
C TYR A 319 2.73 10.00 -9.01
N ASP A 320 3.65 9.66 -9.91
CA ASP A 320 3.31 9.45 -11.32
C ASP A 320 2.17 8.45 -11.50
N ILE A 321 1.38 8.63 -12.56
CA ILE A 321 0.41 7.63 -12.98
C ILE A 321 1.22 6.49 -13.58
N ASP A 322 1.58 5.51 -12.72
CA ASP A 322 2.48 4.39 -13.01
C ASP A 322 1.66 3.12 -13.33
N ILE A 323 1.28 2.98 -14.60
CA ILE A 323 0.47 1.86 -15.06
C ILE A 323 1.36 0.78 -15.67
N HIS A 324 1.47 -0.33 -14.97
CA HIS A 324 2.05 -1.56 -15.51
C HIS A 324 1.01 -2.28 -16.38
N SER A 325 1.33 -2.53 -17.65
CA SER A 325 0.41 -3.17 -18.60
C SER A 325 -0.19 -4.47 -18.01
N PRO A 326 -1.52 -4.56 -17.88
CA PRO A 326 -2.17 -5.74 -17.30
C PRO A 326 -2.09 -6.99 -18.16
N ASP A 327 -1.85 -6.86 -19.46
CA ASP A 327 -1.92 -7.95 -20.44
C ASP A 327 -0.57 -8.30 -21.08
N GLY A 328 0.53 -7.61 -20.72
CA GLY A 328 1.81 -7.85 -21.33
C GLY A 328 2.99 -7.20 -20.67
N SER A 329 3.97 -6.84 -21.48
CA SER A 329 5.14 -6.06 -21.09
C SER A 329 4.84 -4.56 -21.19
N GLY A 330 5.69 -3.77 -20.55
CA GLY A 330 5.65 -2.31 -20.62
C GLY A 330 4.99 -1.66 -19.40
N THR A 331 5.38 -0.43 -19.19
CA THR A 331 4.86 0.46 -18.15
C THR A 331 4.68 1.83 -18.76
N SER A 332 3.53 2.45 -18.57
CA SER A 332 3.29 3.84 -18.96
C SER A 332 3.38 4.75 -17.75
N HIS A 333 3.95 5.94 -17.93
CA HIS A 333 4.11 6.93 -16.88
C HIS A 333 3.58 8.28 -17.32
N TYR A 334 2.89 8.96 -16.39
CA TYR A 334 2.64 10.39 -16.51
C TYR A 334 3.21 11.07 -15.27
N TYR A 335 4.24 11.89 -15.46
CA TYR A 335 4.91 12.63 -14.41
C TYR A 335 4.30 14.02 -14.24
N PHE A 336 3.94 14.37 -13.01
CA PHE A 336 3.44 15.70 -12.70
C PHE A 336 4.56 16.75 -12.84
N PRO A 337 4.25 17.97 -13.33
CA PRO A 337 5.20 19.08 -13.31
C PRO A 337 5.69 19.40 -11.89
N HIS A 338 6.85 20.04 -11.80
CA HIS A 338 7.37 20.53 -10.53
C HIS A 338 6.39 21.52 -9.88
N GLY A 339 6.16 21.38 -8.59
CA GLY A 339 5.20 22.16 -7.81
C GLY A 339 3.77 21.66 -7.88
N GLU A 340 3.42 20.88 -8.91
CA GLU A 340 2.05 20.39 -9.10
C GLU A 340 1.77 19.12 -8.30
N TYR A 341 0.53 18.98 -7.85
CA TYR A 341 -0.03 17.83 -7.16
C TYR A 341 -1.56 17.92 -7.18
N TYR A 342 -2.24 16.81 -7.00
CA TYR A 342 -3.69 16.76 -6.85
C TYR A 342 -4.06 16.51 -5.40
N THR A 343 -5.33 16.80 -5.02
CA THR A 343 -5.87 16.48 -3.70
C THR A 343 -6.81 15.28 -3.75
N ILE A 344 -6.97 14.58 -2.65
CA ILE A 344 -7.83 13.41 -2.53
C ILE A 344 -9.00 13.76 -1.59
N PRO A 345 -10.27 13.73 -2.06
CA PRO A 345 -11.40 14.10 -1.24
C PRO A 345 -11.80 13.01 -0.25
N TYR A 346 -12.33 13.39 0.90
CA TYR A 346 -12.83 12.47 1.94
C TYR A 346 -13.87 11.48 1.39
N ARG A 347 -14.72 11.93 0.47
CA ARG A 347 -15.76 11.10 -0.17
C ARG A 347 -15.24 9.87 -0.89
N CYS A 348 -13.94 9.82 -1.25
CA CYS A 348 -13.31 8.60 -1.79
C CYS A 348 -13.18 7.48 -0.77
N LEU A 349 -13.26 7.80 0.53
CA LEU A 349 -13.14 6.83 1.61
C LEU A 349 -14.48 6.25 2.07
N ILE A 350 -15.60 6.80 1.58
CA ILE A 350 -16.95 6.45 2.01
C ILE A 350 -17.58 5.49 1.01
N PRO A 351 -17.71 4.19 1.33
CA PRO A 351 -18.37 3.23 0.45
C PRO A 351 -19.88 3.47 0.40
N LYS A 352 -20.50 3.18 -0.73
CA LYS A 352 -21.96 3.18 -0.85
C LYS A 352 -22.58 2.05 -0.03
N ASN A 353 -23.84 2.21 0.38
CA ASN A 353 -24.67 1.19 1.01
C ASN A 353 -24.26 0.72 2.42
N VAL A 354 -23.29 1.40 3.05
CA VAL A 354 -22.92 1.15 4.46
C VAL A 354 -22.67 2.46 5.18
N GLU A 355 -23.28 2.64 6.35
CA GLU A 355 -23.26 3.91 7.08
C GLU A 355 -22.01 4.11 7.92
N ASN A 356 -21.47 3.05 8.52
CA ASN A 356 -20.44 3.09 9.55
C ASN A 356 -19.14 2.39 9.10
N LEU A 357 -18.84 2.46 7.81
CA LEU A 357 -17.64 1.91 7.21
C LEU A 357 -16.86 2.99 6.45
N LEU A 358 -15.56 3.05 6.70
CA LEU A 358 -14.60 3.78 5.87
C LEU A 358 -13.64 2.79 5.21
N VAL A 359 -13.07 3.20 4.09
CA VAL A 359 -12.03 2.45 3.39
C VAL A 359 -10.75 3.28 3.33
N ALA A 360 -9.59 2.65 3.51
CA ALA A 360 -8.30 3.34 3.43
C ALA A 360 -7.25 2.49 2.73
N GLY A 361 -6.36 3.15 1.99
CA GLY A 361 -5.29 2.50 1.23
C GLY A 361 -5.63 2.31 -0.24
N ARG A 362 -5.06 1.29 -0.90
CA ARG A 362 -5.14 1.11 -2.36
C ARG A 362 -6.54 0.77 -2.90
N CYS A 363 -7.47 0.40 -2.04
CA CYS A 363 -8.83 0.01 -2.42
C CYS A 363 -9.87 1.13 -2.27
N VAL A 364 -9.44 2.37 -2.01
CA VAL A 364 -10.32 3.55 -2.00
C VAL A 364 -10.98 3.76 -3.37
N SER A 365 -12.03 4.58 -3.41
CA SER A 365 -12.77 4.84 -4.64
C SER A 365 -11.94 5.68 -5.62
N ALA A 366 -11.38 5.01 -6.61
CA ALA A 366 -10.60 5.59 -7.70
C ALA A 366 -10.80 4.79 -8.97
N ASP A 367 -10.55 5.39 -10.14
CA ASP A 367 -10.43 4.62 -11.38
C ASP A 367 -9.05 3.93 -11.46
N HIS A 368 -8.84 3.14 -12.51
CA HIS A 368 -7.59 2.40 -12.73
C HIS A 368 -6.34 3.29 -12.76
N ASP A 369 -6.43 4.43 -13.44
CA ASP A 369 -5.33 5.39 -13.61
C ASP A 369 -5.03 6.14 -12.30
N ALA A 370 -6.06 6.63 -11.62
CA ALA A 370 -5.90 7.33 -10.35
C ALA A 370 -5.38 6.39 -9.25
N GLN A 371 -5.86 5.13 -9.22
CA GLN A 371 -5.36 4.11 -8.30
C GLN A 371 -3.86 3.87 -8.49
N ALA A 372 -3.38 3.84 -9.73
CA ALA A 372 -1.96 3.64 -10.03
C ALA A 372 -1.04 4.70 -9.37
N SER A 373 -1.52 5.93 -9.20
CA SER A 373 -0.80 7.00 -8.51
C SER A 373 -0.96 6.95 -6.99
N LEU A 374 -2.19 6.84 -6.48
CA LEU A 374 -2.45 7.01 -5.04
C LEU A 374 -2.04 5.81 -4.16
N ARG A 375 -1.80 4.63 -4.75
CA ARG A 375 -1.55 3.37 -4.02
C ARG A 375 -0.21 3.27 -3.31
N ILE A 376 0.67 4.24 -3.43
CA ILE A 376 1.98 4.21 -2.78
C ILE A 376 1.85 4.29 -1.24
N MET A 377 2.77 3.63 -0.53
CA MET A 377 2.72 3.55 0.94
C MET A 377 2.63 4.90 1.65
N PRO A 378 3.37 5.96 1.23
CA PRO A 378 3.23 7.28 1.83
C PRO A 378 1.81 7.82 1.76
N THR A 379 1.18 7.80 0.58
CA THR A 379 -0.20 8.26 0.39
C THR A 379 -1.19 7.35 1.14
N CYS A 380 -0.98 6.03 1.14
CA CYS A 380 -1.83 5.13 1.93
C CYS A 380 -1.79 5.44 3.42
N ALA A 381 -0.63 5.85 3.97
CA ALA A 381 -0.53 6.26 5.36
C ALA A 381 -1.36 7.53 5.65
N THR A 382 -1.30 8.54 4.77
CA THR A 382 -2.10 9.78 4.93
C THR A 382 -3.61 9.51 4.82
N LEU A 383 -4.03 8.64 3.90
CA LEU A 383 -5.43 8.19 3.80
C LEU A 383 -5.87 7.44 5.06
N GLY A 384 -4.99 6.62 5.63
CA GLY A 384 -5.25 5.91 6.89
C GLY A 384 -5.39 6.87 8.07
N GLU A 385 -4.49 7.85 8.20
CA GLU A 385 -4.58 8.88 9.23
C GLU A 385 -5.91 9.61 9.17
N ALA A 386 -6.33 10.04 7.98
CA ALA A 386 -7.61 10.71 7.76
C ALA A 386 -8.80 9.80 8.11
N ALA A 387 -8.77 8.52 7.72
CA ALA A 387 -9.83 7.56 8.03
C ALA A 387 -9.97 7.33 9.54
N GLY A 388 -8.84 7.19 10.27
CA GLY A 388 -8.85 7.02 11.74
C GLY A 388 -9.41 8.23 12.48
N ILE A 389 -9.04 9.44 12.06
CA ILE A 389 -9.59 10.69 12.63
C ILE A 389 -11.08 10.80 12.28
N ALA A 390 -11.47 10.57 11.03
CA ALA A 390 -12.86 10.63 10.59
C ALA A 390 -13.75 9.62 11.35
N ALA A 391 -13.31 8.36 11.50
CA ALA A 391 -14.02 7.37 12.30
C ALA A 391 -14.20 7.81 13.75
N SER A 392 -13.21 8.52 14.32
CA SER A 392 -13.29 9.07 15.67
C SER A 392 -14.31 10.20 15.81
N LEU A 393 -14.56 10.95 14.75
CA LEU A 393 -15.57 12.01 14.69
C LEU A 393 -16.98 11.47 14.41
N ALA A 394 -17.07 10.33 13.71
CA ALA A 394 -18.33 9.72 13.28
C ALA A 394 -19.01 8.83 14.35
N LEU A 395 -18.49 8.77 15.56
CA LEU A 395 -19.03 7.94 16.63
C LEU A 395 -20.48 8.32 16.94
N ASN A 396 -21.33 7.29 17.01
CA ASN A 396 -22.79 7.37 17.11
C ASN A 396 -23.47 7.88 15.85
N GLY A 397 -22.74 8.06 14.74
CA GLY A 397 -23.23 8.61 13.50
C GLY A 397 -22.86 7.83 12.25
N ASN A 398 -23.38 8.32 11.17
CA ASN A 398 -23.03 7.93 9.81
C ASN A 398 -21.72 8.63 9.43
N VAL A 399 -20.75 7.90 8.84
CA VAL A 399 -19.47 8.48 8.40
C VAL A 399 -19.66 9.62 7.38
N ARG A 400 -20.82 9.65 6.69
CA ARG A 400 -21.20 10.74 5.79
C ARG A 400 -21.53 12.05 6.51
N SER A 401 -21.79 12.00 7.82
CA SER A 401 -22.09 13.18 8.65
C SER A 401 -20.86 13.83 9.26
N VAL A 402 -19.66 13.31 8.96
CA VAL A 402 -18.41 13.92 9.43
C VAL A 402 -18.25 15.32 8.84
N ASP A 403 -18.08 16.30 9.71
CA ASP A 403 -17.73 17.66 9.30
C ASP A 403 -16.29 17.68 8.78
N THR A 404 -16.16 17.78 7.46
CA THR A 404 -14.86 17.76 6.79
C THR A 404 -14.02 18.99 7.13
N SER A 405 -14.61 20.10 7.52
CA SER A 405 -13.87 21.29 7.99
C SER A 405 -13.14 20.99 9.31
N VAL A 406 -13.80 20.29 10.23
CA VAL A 406 -13.24 19.85 11.50
C VAL A 406 -12.17 18.77 11.26
N LEU A 407 -12.45 17.80 10.39
CA LEU A 407 -11.48 16.77 10.00
C LEU A 407 -10.19 17.39 9.43
N ARG A 408 -10.30 18.27 8.47
CA ARG A 408 -9.18 18.99 7.85
C ARG A 408 -8.39 19.83 8.85
N LYS A 409 -9.09 20.49 9.77
CA LYS A 409 -8.45 21.26 10.85
C LYS A 409 -7.58 20.36 11.72
N ILE A 410 -8.10 19.22 12.18
CA ILE A 410 -7.34 18.25 13.00
C ILE A 410 -6.16 17.69 12.22
N LEU A 411 -6.32 17.34 10.93
CA LEU A 411 -5.24 16.87 10.08
C LEU A 411 -4.11 17.91 9.98
N LYS A 412 -4.44 19.18 9.72
CA LYS A 412 -3.45 20.27 9.66
C LYS A 412 -2.74 20.49 11.01
N GLU A 413 -3.46 20.45 12.13
CA GLU A 413 -2.88 20.55 13.47
C GLU A 413 -1.90 19.42 13.79
N LYS A 414 -2.09 18.24 13.16
CA LYS A 414 -1.18 17.09 13.24
C LYS A 414 -0.06 17.12 12.18
N GLY A 415 0.03 18.18 11.39
CA GLY A 415 1.07 18.38 10.38
C GLY A 415 0.79 17.71 9.04
N ALA A 416 -0.41 17.17 8.81
CA ALA A 416 -0.76 16.62 7.50
C ALA A 416 -0.97 17.74 6.47
N LYS A 417 -0.54 17.48 5.23
CA LYS A 417 -0.80 18.36 4.10
C LYS A 417 -2.11 17.93 3.42
N VAL A 418 -3.07 18.85 3.39
CA VAL A 418 -4.41 18.60 2.82
C VAL A 418 -4.81 19.61 1.74
N ASP A 419 -3.94 20.60 1.48
CA ASP A 419 -4.11 21.62 0.44
C ASP A 419 -2.88 21.68 -0.45
#